data_3566d67f59e33c913c449bf1444dfe9a
#
_entry.id   3566d67f59e33c913c449bf1444dfe9a
#
_cell.length_a   1.000
_cell.length_b   1.000
_cell.length_c   1.000
_cell.angle_alpha   90.00
_cell.angle_beta   90.00
_cell.angle_gamma   90.00
#
_symmetry.space_group_name_H-M   'P 1'
#
loop_
_entity.id
_entity.type
_entity.pdbx_description
1 polymer ?
#
loop_
_entity_poly.entity_id
_entity_poly.type
_entity_poly.pdbx_seq_one_letter_code
_entity_poly.pdbx_strand_id
1 'polypeptide(L)'
;MMRNAGFLGDRTMVNGTLNPYRDVRDELIRLRLVNASTARTYAFGFPDDRDFSLIGTDGGLLERPAPMDRVQLSPGERAEIVVRVEAGERVMLRSFPQENYGGFWQQRFGGGDDSFDILELRAARQLRASPEVPAALTEPELPDADEAIRGRHFDLKLSGINGRSMDMGRVDDTVTRGTTEVWTVRNTNGMPHNFHVHDVQFRVVEVNGSAPPAALRGPKDTVFVPHGTTMKLALRFTGPADPDVPYMYHCHLLYHEDEGMMGQFVVVEKGRSAGTPPGHAGHGGGDGNG
;
A
#
# COMPACT_ATOMS: atom_id res chain seq x y z
N MET A 1 -8.59 22.28 -7.53
CA MET A 1 -8.13 21.63 -6.28
C MET A 1 -8.69 20.21 -6.12
N MET A 2 -9.97 19.96 -6.35
CA MET A 2 -10.58 18.61 -6.27
C MET A 2 -10.12 17.61 -7.35
N ARG A 3 -9.68 18.06 -8.53
CA ARG A 3 -9.16 17.16 -9.58
C ARG A 3 -7.97 16.30 -9.13
N ASN A 4 -7.12 16.83 -8.27
CA ASN A 4 -5.89 16.13 -7.86
C ASN A 4 -6.11 15.05 -6.77
N ALA A 5 -7.30 14.96 -6.17
CA ALA A 5 -7.63 13.90 -5.21
C ALA A 5 -8.08 12.59 -5.90
N GLY A 6 -8.37 12.64 -7.20
CA GLY A 6 -8.95 11.52 -7.93
C GLY A 6 -10.44 11.33 -7.67
N PHE A 7 -10.98 10.20 -8.12
CA PHE A 7 -12.40 9.87 -7.93
C PHE A 7 -12.62 9.20 -6.58
N LEU A 8 -13.19 9.94 -5.63
CA LEU A 8 -13.42 9.43 -4.28
C LEU A 8 -14.71 8.59 -4.15
N GLY A 9 -15.76 8.93 -4.91
CA GLY A 9 -17.07 8.31 -4.74
C GLY A 9 -17.75 8.67 -3.42
N ASP A 10 -19.02 8.38 -3.30
CA ASP A 10 -19.86 8.62 -2.11
C ASP A 10 -20.51 7.33 -1.57
N ARG A 11 -20.26 6.20 -2.21
CA ARG A 11 -20.75 4.87 -1.83
C ARG A 11 -19.64 3.85 -1.89
N THR A 12 -19.62 2.98 -0.89
CA THR A 12 -18.71 1.84 -0.87
C THR A 12 -19.36 0.63 -1.51
N MET A 13 -18.57 -0.09 -2.31
CA MET A 13 -18.95 -1.37 -2.90
C MET A 13 -17.95 -2.44 -2.45
N VAL A 14 -18.43 -3.52 -1.89
CA VAL A 14 -17.59 -4.64 -1.42
C VAL A 14 -17.92 -5.88 -2.26
N ASN A 15 -16.92 -6.39 -2.99
CA ASN A 15 -17.09 -7.53 -3.89
C ASN A 15 -18.28 -7.36 -4.86
N GLY A 16 -18.47 -6.16 -5.40
CA GLY A 16 -19.55 -5.83 -6.33
C GLY A 16 -20.92 -5.60 -5.67
N THR A 17 -21.02 -5.56 -4.34
CA THR A 17 -22.29 -5.42 -3.60
C THR A 17 -22.31 -4.14 -2.80
N LEU A 18 -23.43 -3.40 -2.86
CA LEU A 18 -23.72 -2.25 -2.00
C LEU A 18 -24.36 -2.73 -0.70
N ASN A 19 -23.97 -2.12 0.44
CA ASN A 19 -24.47 -2.45 1.78
C ASN A 19 -24.44 -3.97 2.07
N PRO A 20 -23.29 -4.64 1.90
CA PRO A 20 -23.20 -6.09 2.06
C PRO A 20 -23.31 -6.50 3.52
N TYR A 21 -23.74 -7.74 3.73
CA TYR A 21 -23.61 -8.40 5.03
C TYR A 21 -22.98 -9.77 4.89
N ARG A 22 -22.46 -10.28 6.00
CA ARG A 22 -21.89 -11.62 6.11
C ARG A 22 -22.46 -12.34 7.32
N ASP A 23 -23.11 -13.47 7.08
CA ASP A 23 -23.49 -14.40 8.15
C ASP A 23 -22.25 -15.09 8.71
N VAL A 24 -22.09 -15.02 10.03
CA VAL A 24 -20.96 -15.57 10.78
C VAL A 24 -21.44 -16.70 11.66
N ARG A 25 -20.72 -17.83 11.66
CA ARG A 25 -21.08 -19.03 12.44
C ARG A 25 -19.99 -19.46 13.44
N ASP A 26 -18.87 -18.77 13.45
CA ASP A 26 -17.72 -19.04 14.31
C ASP A 26 -17.45 -17.83 15.20
N GLU A 27 -16.84 -18.03 16.38
CA GLU A 27 -16.51 -16.95 17.32
C GLU A 27 -15.46 -15.99 16.79
N LEU A 28 -14.51 -16.52 15.99
CA LEU A 28 -13.48 -15.71 15.32
C LEU A 28 -13.72 -15.71 13.82
N ILE A 29 -13.63 -14.53 13.22
CA ILE A 29 -13.67 -14.36 11.77
C ILE A 29 -12.39 -13.70 11.27
N ARG A 30 -11.77 -14.33 10.27
CA ARG A 30 -10.66 -13.74 9.52
C ARG A 30 -11.21 -12.96 8.33
N LEU A 31 -10.92 -11.67 8.28
CA LEU A 31 -11.24 -10.80 7.16
C LEU A 31 -9.96 -10.48 6.39
N ARG A 32 -10.00 -10.69 5.09
CA ARG A 32 -8.94 -10.29 4.16
C ARG A 32 -9.41 -9.02 3.48
N LEU A 33 -8.80 -7.90 3.85
CA LEU A 33 -9.15 -6.58 3.38
C LEU A 33 -8.23 -6.19 2.23
N VAL A 34 -8.81 -5.71 1.16
CA VAL A 34 -8.11 -5.09 0.03
C VAL A 34 -8.75 -3.73 -0.22
N ASN A 35 -7.97 -2.68 -0.23
CA ASN A 35 -8.46 -1.41 -0.73
C ASN A 35 -8.27 -1.34 -2.26
N ALA A 36 -9.33 -1.65 -2.99
CA ALA A 36 -9.37 -1.60 -4.46
C ALA A 36 -9.97 -0.29 -5.00
N SER A 37 -10.04 0.76 -4.18
CA SER A 37 -10.49 2.08 -4.62
C SER A 37 -9.44 2.76 -5.49
N THR A 38 -9.89 3.64 -6.37
CA THR A 38 -9.00 4.40 -7.25
C THR A 38 -8.23 5.51 -6.52
N ALA A 39 -8.79 6.03 -5.43
CA ALA A 39 -8.20 7.17 -4.70
C ALA A 39 -8.47 7.15 -3.20
N ARG A 40 -9.60 6.59 -2.76
CA ARG A 40 -10.03 6.68 -1.37
C ARG A 40 -9.20 5.79 -0.46
N THR A 41 -8.69 6.36 0.62
CA THR A 41 -8.09 5.63 1.73
C THR A 41 -9.17 5.33 2.77
N TYR A 42 -9.12 4.18 3.41
CA TYR A 42 -10.05 3.78 4.46
C TYR A 42 -9.32 3.52 5.78
N ALA A 43 -9.93 3.89 6.90
CA ALA A 43 -9.51 3.53 8.25
C ALA A 43 -10.52 2.53 8.84
N PHE A 44 -10.28 1.24 8.63
CA PHE A 44 -11.20 0.18 9.03
C PHE A 44 -11.18 -0.06 10.53
N GLY A 45 -12.38 -0.27 11.11
CA GLY A 45 -12.57 -0.59 12.51
C GLY A 45 -14.04 -0.83 12.86
N PHE A 46 -14.36 -0.91 14.14
CA PHE A 46 -15.70 -1.17 14.64
C PHE A 46 -16.19 0.01 15.50
N PRO A 47 -17.52 0.29 15.54
CA PRO A 47 -18.09 1.44 16.25
C PRO A 47 -17.93 1.40 17.77
N ASP A 48 -17.72 0.24 18.34
CA ASP A 48 -17.51 0.02 19.77
C ASP A 48 -16.03 -0.02 20.17
N ASP A 49 -15.14 0.36 19.24
CA ASP A 49 -13.69 0.41 19.42
C ASP A 49 -13.07 -0.91 19.91
N ARG A 50 -13.75 -2.04 19.57
CA ARG A 50 -13.20 -3.36 19.89
C ARG A 50 -11.88 -3.61 19.22
N ASP A 51 -10.99 -4.26 19.94
CA ASP A 51 -9.74 -4.76 19.38
C ASP A 51 -9.98 -5.89 18.38
N PHE A 52 -9.17 -5.90 17.35
CA PHE A 52 -8.96 -7.05 16.46
C PHE A 52 -7.45 -7.32 16.34
N SER A 53 -7.10 -8.51 15.92
CA SER A 53 -5.71 -8.87 15.65
C SER A 53 -5.37 -8.64 14.18
N LEU A 54 -4.47 -7.71 13.87
CA LEU A 54 -3.82 -7.69 12.55
C LEU A 54 -2.85 -8.88 12.49
N ILE A 55 -3.02 -9.74 11.49
CA ILE A 55 -2.21 -10.95 11.33
C ILE A 55 -1.40 -10.96 10.03
N GLY A 56 -1.68 -10.07 9.10
CA GLY A 56 -0.97 -9.99 7.83
C GLY A 56 -1.11 -8.64 7.16
N THR A 57 -0.15 -8.33 6.30
CA THR A 57 -0.08 -7.14 5.45
C THR A 57 0.04 -7.55 3.98
N ASP A 58 0.41 -6.64 3.08
CA ASP A 58 0.44 -6.85 1.63
C ASP A 58 1.17 -8.13 1.21
N GLY A 59 2.31 -8.38 1.80
CA GLY A 59 3.20 -9.47 1.40
C GLY A 59 3.04 -10.77 2.18
N GLY A 60 2.22 -10.80 3.25
CA GLY A 60 2.01 -12.02 4.01
C GLY A 60 1.77 -11.81 5.49
N LEU A 61 1.94 -12.88 6.27
CA LEU A 61 1.70 -12.86 7.70
C LEU A 61 2.75 -12.03 8.45
N LEU A 62 2.32 -11.44 9.56
CA LEU A 62 3.20 -10.87 10.56
C LEU A 62 3.93 -11.98 11.34
N GLU A 63 5.02 -11.66 12.00
CA GLU A 63 5.66 -12.55 12.96
C GLU A 63 4.71 -12.93 14.10
N ARG A 64 3.97 -11.95 14.60
CA ARG A 64 3.01 -12.08 15.70
C ARG A 64 1.77 -11.26 15.42
N PRO A 65 0.58 -11.66 15.95
CA PRO A 65 -0.60 -10.83 15.88
C PRO A 65 -0.36 -9.46 16.54
N ALA A 66 -0.82 -8.39 15.91
CA ALA A 66 -0.76 -7.04 16.46
C ALA A 66 -2.19 -6.59 16.83
N PRO A 67 -2.48 -6.39 18.13
CA PRO A 67 -3.78 -5.87 18.56
C PRO A 67 -3.91 -4.42 18.13
N MET A 68 -5.07 -4.06 17.58
CA MET A 68 -5.43 -2.70 17.19
C MET A 68 -6.94 -2.55 17.02
N ASP A 69 -7.42 -1.34 17.13
CA ASP A 69 -8.83 -0.95 16.95
C ASP A 69 -9.10 -0.31 15.58
N ARG A 70 -8.02 0.11 14.88
CA ARG A 70 -8.07 0.72 13.54
C ARG A 70 -6.93 0.23 12.68
N VAL A 71 -7.23 -0.02 11.40
CA VAL A 71 -6.21 -0.24 10.36
C VAL A 71 -6.50 0.62 9.14
N GLN A 72 -5.53 1.45 8.77
CA GLN A 72 -5.63 2.31 7.60
C GLN A 72 -5.06 1.61 6.37
N LEU A 73 -5.80 1.67 5.25
CA LEU A 73 -5.37 1.15 3.96
C LEU A 73 -5.59 2.19 2.87
N SER A 74 -4.55 2.63 2.20
CA SER A 74 -4.61 3.39 0.95
C SER A 74 -4.84 2.44 -0.25
N PRO A 75 -5.19 2.97 -1.44
CA PRO A 75 -5.33 2.14 -2.63
C PRO A 75 -4.15 1.20 -2.85
N GLY A 76 -4.42 -0.06 -3.15
CA GLY A 76 -3.42 -1.11 -3.33
C GLY A 76 -2.97 -1.80 -2.05
N GLU A 77 -3.18 -1.25 -0.86
CA GLU A 77 -2.81 -1.90 0.39
C GLU A 77 -3.78 -3.01 0.80
N ARG A 78 -3.25 -4.03 1.47
CA ARG A 78 -3.99 -5.18 2.00
C ARG A 78 -3.69 -5.35 3.49
N ALA A 79 -4.68 -5.89 4.19
CA ALA A 79 -4.53 -6.34 5.58
C ALA A 79 -5.36 -7.59 5.82
N GLU A 80 -4.88 -8.43 6.74
CA GLU A 80 -5.66 -9.54 7.26
C GLU A 80 -5.88 -9.33 8.75
N ILE A 81 -7.14 -9.30 9.15
CA ILE A 81 -7.53 -9.11 10.54
C ILE A 81 -8.34 -10.29 11.05
N VAL A 82 -8.21 -10.60 12.33
CA VAL A 82 -9.08 -11.55 13.04
C VAL A 82 -9.84 -10.81 14.13
N VAL A 83 -11.17 -10.87 14.07
CA VAL A 83 -12.06 -10.23 15.03
C VAL A 83 -12.95 -11.27 15.70
N ARG A 84 -13.24 -11.08 16.98
CA ARG A 84 -14.18 -11.89 17.74
C ARG A 84 -15.58 -11.27 17.63
N VAL A 85 -16.58 -12.12 17.47
CA VAL A 85 -17.99 -11.75 17.52
C VAL A 85 -18.72 -12.59 18.58
N GLU A 86 -19.81 -12.02 19.12
CA GLU A 86 -20.63 -12.70 20.10
C GLU A 86 -21.89 -13.32 19.48
N ALA A 87 -22.45 -14.33 20.14
CA ALA A 87 -23.64 -15.05 19.65
C ALA A 87 -24.84 -14.10 19.50
N GLY A 88 -25.43 -14.07 18.30
CA GLY A 88 -26.56 -13.21 17.95
C GLY A 88 -26.22 -11.76 17.69
N GLU A 89 -24.95 -11.38 17.75
CA GLU A 89 -24.49 -10.02 17.51
C GLU A 89 -24.68 -9.58 16.06
N ARG A 90 -24.89 -8.28 15.89
CA ARG A 90 -24.76 -7.59 14.60
C ARG A 90 -23.82 -6.42 14.78
N VAL A 91 -22.70 -6.42 14.07
CA VAL A 91 -21.70 -5.38 14.15
C VAL A 91 -21.26 -4.93 12.76
N MET A 92 -21.06 -3.63 12.60
CA MET A 92 -20.67 -3.02 11.35
C MET A 92 -19.16 -2.78 11.32
N LEU A 93 -18.46 -3.39 10.36
CA LEU A 93 -17.13 -2.92 9.96
C LEU A 93 -17.33 -1.59 9.25
N ARG A 94 -16.65 -0.55 9.70
CA ARG A 94 -16.73 0.81 9.16
C ARG A 94 -15.38 1.32 8.72
N SER A 95 -15.39 2.34 7.88
CA SER A 95 -14.27 3.26 7.75
C SER A 95 -14.55 4.53 8.55
N PHE A 96 -13.58 4.96 9.31
CA PHE A 96 -13.64 6.15 10.15
C PHE A 96 -12.86 7.30 9.54
N PRO A 97 -13.06 8.56 10.00
CA PRO A 97 -12.19 9.67 9.66
C PRO A 97 -10.74 9.31 9.92
N GLN A 98 -9.85 9.77 9.05
CA GLN A 98 -8.44 9.44 9.11
C GLN A 98 -7.66 10.53 9.83
N GLU A 99 -6.75 10.12 10.68
CA GLU A 99 -5.79 11.03 11.29
C GLU A 99 -4.64 11.32 10.30
N ASN A 100 -4.22 12.58 10.23
CA ASN A 100 -3.06 13.02 9.43
C ASN A 100 -3.13 12.61 7.94
N TYR A 101 -4.34 12.60 7.36
CA TYR A 101 -4.54 12.22 5.96
C TYR A 101 -3.78 13.14 5.00
N GLY A 102 -3.87 14.47 5.23
CA GLY A 102 -3.24 15.47 4.39
C GLY A 102 -3.25 16.84 5.05
N GLY A 103 -3.03 17.90 4.29
CA GLY A 103 -3.26 19.26 4.76
C GLY A 103 -4.75 19.53 5.04
N PHE A 104 -5.08 20.66 5.68
CA PHE A 104 -6.46 21.03 6.08
C PHE A 104 -7.51 20.79 4.96
N TRP A 105 -7.20 21.18 3.74
CA TRP A 105 -8.12 21.06 2.60
C TRP A 105 -8.35 19.59 2.18
N GLN A 106 -7.33 18.76 2.25
CA GLN A 106 -7.42 17.32 1.96
C GLN A 106 -8.18 16.60 3.05
N GLN A 107 -7.89 16.91 4.31
CA GLN A 107 -8.63 16.38 5.46
C GLN A 107 -10.13 16.68 5.30
N ARG A 108 -10.49 17.94 5.06
CA ARG A 108 -11.88 18.40 5.06
C ARG A 108 -12.66 18.08 3.78
N PHE A 109 -12.01 18.14 2.61
CA PHE A 109 -12.65 18.05 1.29
C PHE A 109 -12.07 16.97 0.39
N GLY A 110 -10.97 16.36 0.76
CA GLY A 110 -10.30 15.28 0.02
C GLY A 110 -10.60 13.89 0.52
N GLY A 111 -11.57 13.74 1.45
CA GLY A 111 -12.03 12.45 1.94
C GLY A 111 -11.47 12.01 3.29
N GLY A 112 -10.60 12.83 3.93
CA GLY A 112 -10.01 12.47 5.23
C GLY A 112 -11.03 12.41 6.38
N ASP A 113 -12.06 13.27 6.35
CA ASP A 113 -13.13 13.32 7.36
C ASP A 113 -14.31 12.36 7.06
N ASP A 114 -14.26 11.63 5.95
CA ASP A 114 -15.38 10.79 5.53
C ASP A 114 -15.47 9.50 6.35
N SER A 115 -16.71 9.03 6.54
CA SER A 115 -17.03 7.77 7.19
C SER A 115 -17.96 6.93 6.33
N PHE A 116 -17.77 5.60 6.33
CA PHE A 116 -18.57 4.68 5.54
C PHE A 116 -18.88 3.40 6.31
N ASP A 117 -20.10 2.89 6.14
CA ASP A 117 -20.42 1.52 6.47
C ASP A 117 -19.86 0.60 5.38
N ILE A 118 -19.12 -0.44 5.77
CA ILE A 118 -18.40 -1.32 4.85
C ILE A 118 -19.07 -2.69 4.78
N LEU A 119 -19.20 -3.38 5.91
CA LEU A 119 -19.70 -4.76 5.96
C LEU A 119 -20.40 -5.03 7.29
N GLU A 120 -21.68 -5.42 7.27
CA GLU A 120 -22.37 -5.89 8.46
C GLU A 120 -22.01 -7.37 8.72
N LEU A 121 -21.47 -7.68 9.89
CA LEU A 121 -21.28 -9.05 10.37
C LEU A 121 -22.52 -9.45 11.18
N ARG A 122 -23.15 -10.58 10.83
CA ARG A 122 -24.35 -11.13 11.45
C ARG A 122 -24.03 -12.48 12.08
N ALA A 123 -23.77 -12.47 13.38
CA ALA A 123 -23.44 -13.67 14.12
C ALA A 123 -24.68 -14.54 14.37
N ALA A 124 -24.52 -15.84 14.18
CA ALA A 124 -25.58 -16.82 14.53
C ALA A 124 -25.84 -16.82 16.05
N ARG A 125 -27.05 -17.21 16.46
CA ARG A 125 -27.40 -17.35 17.88
C ARG A 125 -26.58 -18.40 18.63
N GLN A 126 -26.01 -19.34 17.92
CA GLN A 126 -25.06 -20.33 18.41
C GLN A 126 -23.84 -20.29 17.50
N LEU A 127 -22.70 -19.96 18.08
CA LEU A 127 -21.41 -19.94 17.39
C LEU A 127 -20.63 -21.22 17.68
N ARG A 128 -19.87 -21.65 16.71
CA ARG A 128 -18.87 -22.69 16.90
C ARG A 128 -17.64 -22.07 17.58
N ALA A 129 -17.11 -22.78 18.57
CA ALA A 129 -15.87 -22.37 19.21
C ALA A 129 -14.74 -22.32 18.15
N SER A 130 -13.94 -21.28 18.23
CA SER A 130 -12.78 -21.09 17.38
C SER A 130 -11.49 -21.29 18.17
N PRO A 131 -10.45 -21.88 17.58
CA PRO A 131 -9.13 -21.86 18.20
C PRO A 131 -8.66 -20.41 18.36
N GLU A 132 -7.90 -20.13 19.42
CA GLU A 132 -7.28 -18.82 19.59
C GLU A 132 -6.25 -18.53 18.49
N VAL A 133 -6.06 -17.23 18.19
CA VAL A 133 -5.01 -16.82 17.25
C VAL A 133 -3.64 -17.19 17.82
N PRO A 134 -2.79 -17.93 17.11
CA PRO A 134 -1.46 -18.30 17.61
C PRO A 134 -0.62 -17.08 17.99
N ALA A 135 0.12 -17.16 19.08
CA ALA A 135 1.01 -16.09 19.54
C ALA A 135 2.19 -15.83 18.57
N ALA A 136 2.61 -16.85 17.83
CA ALA A 136 3.57 -16.74 16.73
C ALA A 136 2.90 -17.23 15.45
N LEU A 137 3.00 -16.45 14.35
CA LEU A 137 2.34 -16.75 13.09
C LEU A 137 3.33 -17.31 12.06
N THR A 138 4.46 -16.66 11.89
CA THR A 138 5.50 -17.03 10.93
C THR A 138 6.83 -16.35 11.29
N GLU A 139 7.88 -16.76 10.62
CA GLU A 139 9.16 -16.05 10.60
C GLU A 139 9.35 -15.44 9.20
N PRO A 140 8.85 -14.21 8.95
CA PRO A 140 8.93 -13.63 7.62
C PRO A 140 10.38 -13.27 7.28
N GLU A 141 10.81 -13.63 6.08
CA GLU A 141 12.10 -13.19 5.53
C GLU A 141 11.99 -11.71 5.13
N LEU A 142 12.31 -10.80 6.04
CA LEU A 142 12.30 -9.36 5.78
C LEU A 142 13.69 -8.87 5.43
N PRO A 143 13.82 -7.92 4.47
CA PRO A 143 15.10 -7.31 4.15
C PRO A 143 15.73 -6.63 5.37
N ASP A 144 17.03 -6.86 5.59
CA ASP A 144 17.79 -6.20 6.63
C ASP A 144 18.39 -4.89 6.10
N ALA A 145 18.06 -3.77 6.74
CA ALA A 145 18.58 -2.47 6.36
C ALA A 145 20.10 -2.34 6.58
N ASP A 146 20.65 -3.08 7.53
CA ASP A 146 22.10 -3.08 7.80
C ASP A 146 22.91 -3.78 6.69
N GLU A 147 22.26 -4.62 5.88
CA GLU A 147 22.86 -5.23 4.68
C GLU A 147 22.81 -4.33 3.44
N ALA A 148 22.24 -3.13 3.56
CA ALA A 148 22.05 -2.26 2.41
C ALA A 148 23.36 -1.75 1.85
N ILE A 149 23.58 -1.99 0.56
CA ILE A 149 24.77 -1.50 -0.17
C ILE A 149 24.57 -0.09 -0.74
N ARG A 150 23.33 0.41 -0.78
CA ARG A 150 22.98 1.69 -1.37
C ARG A 150 21.75 2.30 -0.73
N GLY A 151 21.72 3.64 -0.66
CA GLY A 151 20.54 4.43 -0.35
C GLY A 151 20.03 5.20 -1.56
N ARG A 152 18.71 5.32 -1.71
CA ARG A 152 18.07 6.18 -2.72
C ARG A 152 17.03 7.10 -2.06
N HIS A 153 16.67 8.18 -2.79
CA HIS A 153 15.69 9.16 -2.35
C HIS A 153 14.57 9.33 -3.39
N PHE A 154 13.34 9.33 -2.93
CA PHE A 154 12.14 9.48 -3.74
C PHE A 154 11.26 10.59 -3.13
N ASP A 155 11.32 11.79 -3.71
CA ASP A 155 10.47 12.92 -3.35
C ASP A 155 9.15 12.81 -4.11
N LEU A 156 8.06 12.60 -3.40
CA LEU A 156 6.71 12.54 -3.96
C LEU A 156 6.19 13.98 -4.14
N LYS A 157 5.87 14.35 -5.39
CA LYS A 157 5.34 15.66 -5.78
C LYS A 157 4.20 15.48 -6.76
N LEU A 158 3.28 16.44 -6.82
CA LEU A 158 2.15 16.39 -7.77
C LEU A 158 2.57 16.18 -9.24
N SER A 159 3.75 16.64 -9.61
CA SER A 159 4.29 16.54 -10.97
C SER A 159 5.16 15.31 -11.21
N GLY A 160 5.11 14.32 -10.33
CA GLY A 160 5.90 13.09 -10.46
C GLY A 160 6.79 12.77 -9.27
N ILE A 161 7.70 11.84 -9.43
CA ILE A 161 8.68 11.42 -8.44
C ILE A 161 10.04 12.07 -8.76
N ASN A 162 10.67 12.66 -7.76
CA ASN A 162 11.91 13.44 -7.93
C ASN A 162 11.81 14.58 -8.97
N GLY A 163 10.58 15.13 -9.14
CA GLY A 163 10.30 16.19 -10.13
C GLY A 163 10.28 15.71 -11.58
N ARG A 164 10.15 14.40 -11.81
CA ARG A 164 10.06 13.80 -13.14
C ARG A 164 8.73 13.05 -13.27
N SER A 165 8.06 13.20 -14.40
CA SER A 165 6.97 12.35 -14.82
C SER A 165 7.48 11.10 -15.52
N MET A 166 6.63 10.10 -15.64
CA MET A 166 6.94 8.85 -16.34
C MET A 166 7.40 9.09 -17.76
N ASP A 167 8.41 8.34 -18.16
CA ASP A 167 8.93 8.25 -19.52
C ASP A 167 9.29 6.78 -19.79
N MET A 168 8.52 6.13 -20.64
CA MET A 168 8.66 4.70 -20.95
C MET A 168 10.01 4.35 -21.59
N GLY A 169 10.68 5.33 -22.20
CA GLY A 169 12.01 5.16 -22.80
C GLY A 169 13.18 5.38 -21.84
N ARG A 170 12.91 5.73 -20.58
CA ARG A 170 13.94 6.08 -19.60
C ARG A 170 13.99 5.08 -18.45
N VAL A 171 15.12 4.47 -18.20
CA VAL A 171 15.41 3.76 -16.94
C VAL A 171 15.87 4.78 -15.91
N ASP A 172 15.09 4.96 -14.84
CA ASP A 172 15.42 5.91 -13.78
C ASP A 172 16.46 5.34 -12.82
N ASP A 173 16.35 4.05 -12.51
CA ASP A 173 17.20 3.37 -11.55
C ASP A 173 17.64 1.99 -12.03
N THR A 174 18.85 1.60 -11.65
CA THR A 174 19.39 0.26 -11.87
C THR A 174 19.74 -0.34 -10.52
N VAL A 175 19.21 -1.53 -10.24
CA VAL A 175 19.47 -2.28 -9.01
C VAL A 175 20.17 -3.60 -9.33
N THR A 176 21.00 -4.08 -8.43
CA THR A 176 21.73 -5.35 -8.64
C THR A 176 21.02 -6.49 -7.97
N ARG A 177 20.80 -7.59 -8.69
CA ARG A 177 20.20 -8.79 -8.16
C ARG A 177 20.97 -9.33 -6.95
N GLY A 178 20.23 -9.81 -5.94
CA GLY A 178 20.78 -10.36 -4.71
C GLY A 178 21.23 -9.32 -3.69
N THR A 179 21.07 -8.01 -3.98
CA THR A 179 21.47 -6.94 -3.06
C THR A 179 20.28 -6.32 -2.32
N THR A 180 20.58 -5.70 -1.18
CA THR A 180 19.62 -4.90 -0.40
C THR A 180 19.93 -3.41 -0.58
N GLU A 181 18.89 -2.60 -0.72
CA GLU A 181 18.97 -1.13 -0.72
C GLU A 181 18.02 -0.55 0.32
N VAL A 182 18.31 0.68 0.79
CA VAL A 182 17.36 1.48 1.59
C VAL A 182 16.85 2.64 0.75
N TRP A 183 15.54 2.65 0.53
CA TRP A 183 14.84 3.71 -0.20
C TRP A 183 14.15 4.66 0.77
N THR A 184 14.53 5.94 0.72
CA THR A 184 13.91 7.00 1.51
C THR A 184 12.84 7.66 0.68
N VAL A 185 11.58 7.47 1.07
CA VAL A 185 10.41 8.05 0.39
C VAL A 185 9.90 9.21 1.23
N ARG A 186 9.73 10.37 0.61
CA ARG A 186 9.34 11.59 1.29
C ARG A 186 8.18 12.29 0.59
N ASN A 187 7.14 12.63 1.33
CA ASN A 187 6.04 13.48 0.87
C ASN A 187 6.12 14.86 1.52
N THR A 188 6.47 15.87 0.74
CA THR A 188 6.59 17.27 1.21
C THR A 188 5.48 18.18 0.69
N ASN A 189 4.54 17.66 -0.12
CA ASN A 189 3.40 18.44 -0.60
C ASN A 189 2.16 18.20 0.27
N GLY A 190 1.13 19.04 0.12
CA GLY A 190 -0.09 18.99 0.92
C GLY A 190 -1.05 17.86 0.58
N MET A 191 -0.76 17.05 -0.45
CA MET A 191 -1.60 15.93 -0.88
C MET A 191 -1.12 14.63 -0.25
N PRO A 192 -2.02 13.71 0.11
CA PRO A 192 -1.62 12.36 0.47
C PRO A 192 -1.15 11.61 -0.78
N HIS A 193 -0.18 10.74 -0.61
CA HIS A 193 0.30 9.81 -1.62
C HIS A 193 0.45 8.43 -1.00
N ASN A 194 0.65 7.44 -1.84
CA ASN A 194 1.24 6.18 -1.44
C ASN A 194 2.43 5.85 -2.36
N PHE A 195 3.17 4.83 -2.01
CA PHE A 195 4.32 4.39 -2.78
C PHE A 195 4.26 2.88 -2.92
N HIS A 196 4.15 2.42 -4.17
CA HIS A 196 4.13 1.03 -4.56
C HIS A 196 5.39 0.69 -5.36
N VAL A 197 5.93 -0.50 -5.15
CA VAL A 197 7.10 -1.01 -5.87
C VAL A 197 6.78 -2.39 -6.42
N HIS A 198 6.97 -2.57 -7.73
CA HIS A 198 6.82 -3.85 -8.40
C HIS A 198 7.99 -4.80 -8.06
N ASP A 199 7.82 -6.10 -8.31
CA ASP A 199 8.80 -7.19 -8.15
C ASP A 199 9.15 -7.55 -6.71
N VAL A 200 9.26 -6.58 -5.80
CA VAL A 200 9.79 -6.80 -4.45
C VAL A 200 8.82 -6.43 -3.36
N GLN A 201 8.96 -7.10 -2.22
CA GLN A 201 8.38 -6.65 -0.97
C GLN A 201 9.43 -5.93 -0.15
N PHE A 202 9.01 -4.88 0.54
CA PHE A 202 9.88 -4.12 1.41
C PHE A 202 9.47 -4.24 2.88
N ARG A 203 10.42 -3.93 3.73
CA ARG A 203 10.21 -3.69 5.15
C ARG A 203 10.26 -2.19 5.41
N VAL A 204 9.25 -1.63 6.07
CA VAL A 204 9.33 -0.27 6.61
C VAL A 204 10.24 -0.32 7.83
N VAL A 205 11.35 0.39 7.78
CA VAL A 205 12.35 0.38 8.89
C VAL A 205 12.28 1.65 9.73
N GLU A 206 11.76 2.75 9.18
CA GLU A 206 11.66 4.03 9.88
C GLU A 206 10.50 4.86 9.34
N VAL A 207 9.81 5.58 10.22
CA VAL A 207 8.82 6.61 9.90
C VAL A 207 9.17 7.86 10.71
N ASN A 208 9.53 8.96 10.02
CA ASN A 208 9.91 10.24 10.65
C ASN A 208 10.97 10.10 11.76
N GLY A 209 12.00 9.28 11.53
CA GLY A 209 13.08 9.06 12.52
C GLY A 209 12.75 8.10 13.65
N SER A 210 11.57 7.47 13.64
CA SER A 210 11.11 6.55 14.67
C SER A 210 10.83 5.15 14.11
N ALA A 211 10.77 4.16 15.00
CA ALA A 211 10.37 2.80 14.63
C ALA A 211 8.94 2.80 14.04
N PRO A 212 8.65 1.98 13.01
CA PRO A 212 7.34 1.94 12.38
C PRO A 212 6.25 1.43 13.35
N PRO A 213 5.02 1.94 13.25
CA PRO A 213 3.88 1.41 13.98
C PRO A 213 3.60 -0.05 13.60
N ALA A 214 2.87 -0.76 14.46
CA ALA A 214 2.61 -2.20 14.29
C ALA A 214 2.02 -2.55 12.91
N ALA A 215 1.12 -1.72 12.38
CA ALA A 215 0.49 -1.91 11.06
C ALA A 215 1.48 -1.91 9.88
N LEU A 216 2.69 -1.37 10.05
CA LEU A 216 3.71 -1.27 9.01
C LEU A 216 4.89 -2.25 9.21
N ARG A 217 4.83 -3.14 10.19
CA ARG A 217 5.96 -4.04 10.51
C ARG A 217 6.02 -5.31 9.67
N GLY A 218 4.95 -5.64 8.95
CA GLY A 218 4.92 -6.80 8.05
C GLY A 218 5.59 -6.55 6.69
N PRO A 219 5.68 -7.59 5.85
CA PRO A 219 6.12 -7.45 4.47
C PRO A 219 5.11 -6.64 3.67
N LYS A 220 5.55 -5.60 2.97
CA LYS A 220 4.69 -4.69 2.20
C LYS A 220 5.23 -4.47 0.80
N ASP A 221 4.35 -4.12 -0.13
CA ASP A 221 4.70 -3.62 -1.45
C ASP A 221 4.11 -2.23 -1.73
N THR A 222 3.20 -1.78 -0.88
CA THR A 222 2.52 -0.49 -0.97
C THR A 222 2.49 0.15 0.42
N VAL A 223 2.78 1.44 0.53
CA VAL A 223 2.72 2.16 1.80
C VAL A 223 2.10 3.54 1.61
N PHE A 224 1.16 3.89 2.50
CA PHE A 224 0.60 5.24 2.55
C PHE A 224 1.62 6.23 3.09
N VAL A 225 1.84 7.33 2.37
CA VAL A 225 2.80 8.38 2.72
C VAL A 225 2.05 9.72 2.89
N PRO A 226 1.49 10.00 4.08
CA PRO A 226 0.77 11.25 4.33
C PRO A 226 1.67 12.47 4.21
N HIS A 227 1.06 13.65 4.15
CA HIS A 227 1.80 14.93 4.12
C HIS A 227 2.82 15.03 5.26
N GLY A 228 4.00 15.54 4.95
CA GLY A 228 5.07 15.76 5.92
C GLY A 228 5.76 14.49 6.41
N THR A 229 5.52 13.35 5.76
CA THR A 229 6.08 12.07 6.18
C THR A 229 7.30 11.69 5.35
N THR A 230 8.30 11.16 6.06
CA THR A 230 9.47 10.50 5.47
C THR A 230 9.53 9.07 5.99
N MET A 231 9.67 8.11 5.08
CA MET A 231 9.80 6.69 5.40
C MET A 231 11.08 6.11 4.82
N LYS A 232 11.71 5.21 5.55
CA LYS A 232 12.79 4.37 5.01
C LYS A 232 12.28 2.96 4.81
N LEU A 233 12.50 2.44 3.62
CA LEU A 233 12.09 1.12 3.16
C LEU A 233 13.35 0.31 2.85
N ALA A 234 13.50 -0.87 3.44
CA ALA A 234 14.54 -1.82 3.05
C ALA A 234 13.96 -2.76 1.99
N LEU A 235 14.65 -2.93 0.86
CA LEU A 235 14.25 -3.76 -0.27
C LEU A 235 15.39 -4.71 -0.63
N ARG A 236 15.07 -5.99 -0.90
CA ARG A 236 16.03 -6.96 -1.42
C ARG A 236 15.57 -7.46 -2.78
N PHE A 237 16.40 -7.26 -3.80
CA PHE A 237 16.07 -7.57 -5.19
C PHE A 237 16.48 -8.99 -5.53
N THR A 238 15.54 -9.94 -5.41
CA THR A 238 15.77 -11.37 -5.68
C THR A 238 15.08 -11.88 -6.94
N GLY A 239 14.24 -11.04 -7.57
CA GLY A 239 13.49 -11.35 -8.77
C GLY A 239 14.37 -11.60 -10.00
N PRO A 240 13.77 -11.88 -11.15
CA PRO A 240 14.49 -12.06 -12.41
C PRO A 240 15.31 -10.81 -12.79
N ALA A 241 16.54 -11.03 -13.24
CA ALA A 241 17.37 -9.95 -13.75
C ALA A 241 17.20 -9.84 -15.28
N ASP A 242 16.72 -8.69 -15.72
CA ASP A 242 16.63 -8.36 -17.14
C ASP A 242 16.96 -6.87 -17.32
N PRO A 243 18.04 -6.51 -18.05
CA PRO A 243 18.45 -5.13 -18.24
C PRO A 243 17.49 -4.33 -19.15
N ASP A 244 16.66 -5.00 -19.95
CA ASP A 244 15.80 -4.40 -20.97
C ASP A 244 14.32 -4.33 -20.55
N VAL A 245 13.92 -5.10 -19.52
CA VAL A 245 12.53 -5.16 -19.03
C VAL A 245 12.43 -4.51 -17.67
N PRO A 246 11.93 -3.26 -17.59
CA PRO A 246 11.86 -2.54 -16.33
C PRO A 246 10.64 -2.94 -15.49
N TYR A 247 10.81 -2.86 -14.18
CA TYR A 247 9.76 -2.80 -13.17
C TYR A 247 9.44 -1.34 -12.85
N MET A 248 8.26 -1.10 -12.26
CA MET A 248 7.80 0.23 -11.92
C MET A 248 7.78 0.46 -10.41
N TYR A 249 7.93 1.72 -10.02
CA TYR A 249 7.50 2.24 -8.73
C TYR A 249 6.61 3.46 -8.99
N HIS A 250 5.52 3.59 -8.23
CA HIS A 250 4.54 4.66 -8.48
C HIS A 250 3.67 4.97 -7.27
N CYS A 251 2.98 6.10 -7.34
CA CYS A 251 1.84 6.36 -6.48
C CYS A 251 0.66 5.53 -6.99
N HIS A 252 0.05 4.71 -6.15
CA HIS A 252 -1.07 3.83 -6.51
C HIS A 252 -2.44 4.52 -6.35
N LEU A 253 -2.49 5.85 -6.18
CA LEU A 253 -3.69 6.64 -6.43
C LEU A 253 -3.81 6.79 -7.95
N LEU A 254 -4.84 6.18 -8.54
CA LEU A 254 -4.94 5.99 -9.99
C LEU A 254 -4.79 7.29 -10.78
N TYR A 255 -5.38 8.40 -10.31
CA TYR A 255 -5.23 9.70 -10.96
C TYR A 255 -3.76 10.19 -10.98
N HIS A 256 -3.00 9.96 -9.88
CA HIS A 256 -1.59 10.36 -9.82
C HIS A 256 -0.72 9.47 -10.71
N GLU A 257 -1.03 8.18 -10.77
CA GLU A 257 -0.40 7.21 -11.65
C GLU A 257 -0.58 7.60 -13.11
N ASP A 258 -1.84 7.86 -13.54
CA ASP A 258 -2.18 8.28 -14.92
C ASP A 258 -1.54 9.61 -15.32
N GLU A 259 -1.35 10.54 -14.37
CA GLU A 259 -0.63 11.81 -14.59
C GLU A 259 0.90 11.64 -14.57
N GLY A 260 1.41 10.40 -14.48
CA GLY A 260 2.82 10.07 -14.59
C GLY A 260 3.61 10.14 -13.29
N MET A 261 2.96 10.04 -12.12
CA MET A 261 3.67 9.94 -10.85
C MET A 261 4.25 8.55 -10.64
N MET A 262 5.18 8.21 -11.50
CA MET A 262 5.86 6.92 -11.54
C MET A 262 7.26 7.04 -12.15
N GLY A 263 8.07 6.02 -11.92
CA GLY A 263 9.35 5.80 -12.55
C GLY A 263 9.58 4.32 -12.73
N GLN A 264 10.69 3.97 -13.37
CA GLN A 264 11.00 2.57 -13.63
C GLN A 264 12.45 2.24 -13.31
N PHE A 265 12.64 0.99 -12.90
CA PHE A 265 13.96 0.44 -12.61
C PHE A 265 14.15 -0.92 -13.28
N VAL A 266 15.40 -1.27 -13.54
CA VAL A 266 15.76 -2.61 -14.00
C VAL A 266 16.58 -3.33 -12.94
N VAL A 267 16.36 -4.64 -12.84
CA VAL A 267 17.20 -5.55 -12.05
C VAL A 267 18.26 -6.13 -12.96
N VAL A 268 19.52 -5.97 -12.61
CA VAL A 268 20.65 -6.47 -13.43
C VAL A 268 21.53 -7.42 -12.63
N GLU A 269 22.22 -8.31 -13.33
CA GLU A 269 23.29 -9.10 -12.72
C GLU A 269 24.48 -8.22 -12.32
N LYS A 270 25.26 -8.65 -11.34
CA LYS A 270 26.42 -7.91 -10.86
C LYS A 270 27.38 -7.56 -12.00
N GLY A 271 27.70 -6.29 -12.13
CA GLY A 271 28.61 -5.77 -13.18
C GLY A 271 27.91 -5.53 -14.52
N ARG A 272 26.58 -5.66 -14.60
CA ARG A 272 25.80 -5.27 -15.78
C ARG A 272 25.20 -3.88 -15.60
N SER A 273 24.91 -3.22 -16.72
CA SER A 273 24.20 -1.94 -16.80
C SER A 273 22.79 -2.13 -17.36
N ALA A 274 21.94 -1.12 -17.18
CA ALA A 274 20.64 -1.06 -17.86
C ALA A 274 20.83 -1.15 -19.38
N GLY A 275 19.90 -1.82 -20.03
CA GLY A 275 19.76 -1.84 -21.48
C GLY A 275 18.81 -0.74 -21.97
N THR A 276 18.15 -0.98 -23.09
CA THR A 276 17.20 -0.05 -23.70
C THR A 276 15.78 -0.60 -23.53
N PRO A 277 14.87 0.10 -22.83
CA PRO A 277 13.51 -0.36 -22.67
C PRO A 277 12.77 -0.53 -24.00
N PRO A 278 11.84 -1.49 -24.14
CA PRO A 278 11.12 -1.79 -25.38
C PRO A 278 10.33 -0.62 -25.98
N GLY A 279 9.96 0.40 -25.20
CA GLY A 279 9.23 1.59 -25.63
C GLY A 279 10.03 2.55 -26.54
N HIS A 280 11.33 2.30 -26.75
CA HIS A 280 12.21 3.14 -27.58
C HIS A 280 12.34 2.66 -29.03
N ALA A 281 11.62 1.61 -29.45
CA ALA A 281 11.53 1.24 -30.85
C ALA A 281 10.75 2.36 -31.58
N GLY A 282 11.52 3.28 -32.17
CA GLY A 282 11.06 4.56 -32.69
C GLY A 282 9.83 4.43 -33.61
N HIS A 283 8.90 5.32 -33.43
CA HIS A 283 8.14 5.86 -34.54
C HIS A 283 9.15 6.63 -35.41
N GLY A 284 9.88 5.89 -36.23
CA GLY A 284 10.65 6.44 -37.34
C GLY A 284 9.65 7.19 -38.20
N GLY A 285 9.76 8.51 -38.22
CA GLY A 285 9.08 9.35 -39.18
C GLY A 285 9.39 8.83 -40.59
N GLY A 286 8.38 8.23 -41.19
CA GLY A 286 8.38 8.03 -42.61
C GLY A 286 8.28 9.39 -43.29
N ASP A 287 9.42 9.97 -43.65
CA ASP A 287 9.49 11.03 -44.64
C ASP A 287 8.97 10.45 -45.94
N GLY A 288 7.70 10.59 -46.19
CA GLY A 288 7.05 10.36 -47.48
C GLY A 288 7.39 11.51 -48.42
N ASN A 289 8.49 11.38 -49.13
CA ASN A 289 8.66 12.07 -50.40
C ASN A 289 8.09 11.16 -51.49
N GLY A 290 7.06 11.62 -52.17
CA GLY A 290 6.49 11.02 -53.32
C GLY A 290 5.23 11.78 -53.78
#